data_cd1b6b909c87334eeeccad831f1968ce
#
_entry.id   cd1b6b909c87334eeeccad831f1968ce
#
_cell.length_a   1.000
_cell.length_b   1.000
_cell.length_c   1.000
_cell.angle_alpha   90.00
_cell.angle_beta   90.00
_cell.angle_gamma   90.00
#
_symmetry.space_group_name_H-M   'P 1'
#
loop_
_entity.id
_entity.type
_entity.pdbx_description
1 polymer ?
#
loop_
_entity_poly.entity_id
_entity_poly.type
_entity_poly.pdbx_seq_one_letter_code
_entity_poly.pdbx_strand_id
1 'polypeptide(L)'
;MSNNISKYTTYLFFSIFFITGIFTFKDYGLTGDEVFERQTGFYWLNYVLSFTPFDNIKGIAAIKFEAIKGISLPKTEDSPFYGVIFSLPAAFLEVIFNIEDSRNYYHLYHFLNFTLFFTASIFFYKLLLNRFLNNNIALVGTLFFVLSPRIYASSFYNNKDLVFLSLATIALYYCFKSLEKMNYKNLLFFSIFAAMCTSSRIFGIIFPVFFSIFFFLSFLPSIKIIKNLKFLGFFLISYFLFLVLFMPVLWSNPIENLFLSFKYFKFLEGYSIKMFFNGEYIHSSFLPHSYIFTWILITTPILYILLFLIGYFVIFRRFFLRLISIKENSSYPDLWRGINEKKDLFILLNLTGVIFGLIIFSIILYTGWRQIYFLNIFIIYIATYGFYYLQIKLKSKFNRNIQYGIVGIFLIFVVYKMIIFHPYQNLYFSFPFKKNVHNKFEIDYWGLSANKFLKDVIVLEKNKYPINIGVASFLTLERSVKILKKKDREKIVIVGQDYQNADYIYTAFISEVDTNGNDKYKIPSNFTKIDEFILDGIRVYEVFKRNK
;
A
#
# COMPACT_ATOMS: atom_id res chain seq x y z
N MET A 1 -28.01 -0.45 -27.08
CA MET A 1 -26.66 -0.84 -27.55
C MET A 1 -25.52 -0.25 -26.72
N SER A 2 -25.47 1.06 -26.40
CA SER A 2 -24.36 1.68 -25.65
C SER A 2 -24.08 1.10 -24.26
N ASN A 3 -25.12 0.72 -23.49
CA ASN A 3 -24.96 0.13 -22.15
C ASN A 3 -24.32 -1.27 -22.16
N ASN A 4 -24.57 -2.07 -23.21
CA ASN A 4 -24.00 -3.41 -23.29
C ASN A 4 -22.52 -3.35 -23.70
N ILE A 5 -22.15 -2.48 -24.64
CA ILE A 5 -20.74 -2.27 -25.05
C ILE A 5 -19.90 -1.85 -23.84
N SER A 6 -20.39 -0.90 -23.04
CA SER A 6 -19.70 -0.43 -21.84
C SER A 6 -19.50 -1.52 -20.76
N LYS A 7 -20.45 -2.46 -20.62
CA LYS A 7 -20.29 -3.62 -19.73
C LYS A 7 -19.23 -4.58 -20.23
N TYR A 8 -19.25 -4.92 -21.52
CA TYR A 8 -18.24 -5.81 -22.12
C TYR A 8 -16.83 -5.23 -22.00
N THR A 9 -16.66 -3.91 -22.23
CA THR A 9 -15.38 -3.23 -22.04
C THR A 9 -14.88 -3.35 -20.60
N THR A 10 -15.78 -3.24 -19.61
CA THR A 10 -15.43 -3.40 -18.20
C THR A 10 -14.99 -4.83 -17.88
N TYR A 11 -15.70 -5.84 -18.36
CA TYR A 11 -15.29 -7.24 -18.17
C TYR A 11 -13.95 -7.54 -18.84
N LEU A 12 -13.76 -7.07 -20.08
CA LEU A 12 -12.50 -7.21 -20.80
C LEU A 12 -11.34 -6.57 -20.02
N PHE A 13 -11.53 -5.37 -19.49
CA PHE A 13 -10.52 -4.71 -18.66
C PHE A 13 -10.13 -5.56 -17.45
N PHE A 14 -11.10 -6.03 -16.66
CA PHE A 14 -10.79 -6.84 -15.48
C PHE A 14 -10.14 -8.18 -15.83
N SER A 15 -10.56 -8.80 -16.95
CA SER A 15 -9.91 -10.03 -17.44
C SER A 15 -8.46 -9.78 -17.81
N ILE A 16 -8.16 -8.73 -18.59
CA ILE A 16 -6.79 -8.36 -18.98
C ILE A 16 -5.97 -8.05 -17.73
N PHE A 17 -6.51 -7.26 -16.79
CA PHE A 17 -5.81 -6.91 -15.56
C PHE A 17 -5.46 -8.13 -14.70
N PHE A 18 -6.40 -9.06 -14.54
CA PHE A 18 -6.17 -10.30 -13.79
C PHE A 18 -5.11 -11.18 -14.46
N ILE A 19 -5.24 -11.39 -15.77
CA ILE A 19 -4.30 -12.17 -16.57
C ILE A 19 -2.89 -11.57 -16.49
N THR A 20 -2.76 -10.25 -16.65
CA THR A 20 -1.47 -9.56 -16.51
C THR A 20 -0.84 -9.83 -15.15
N GLY A 21 -1.61 -9.73 -14.06
CA GLY A 21 -1.09 -9.99 -12.72
C GLY A 21 -0.64 -11.44 -12.53
N ILE A 22 -1.39 -12.42 -13.05
CA ILE A 22 -0.99 -13.85 -13.01
C ILE A 22 0.34 -14.09 -13.73
N PHE A 23 0.59 -13.41 -14.83
CA PHE A 23 1.83 -13.59 -15.56
C PHE A 23 3.03 -12.86 -14.94
N THR A 24 2.78 -11.76 -14.19
CA THR A 24 3.84 -10.86 -13.70
C THR A 24 4.19 -11.01 -12.22
N PHE A 25 3.35 -11.67 -11.39
CA PHE A 25 3.59 -11.75 -9.93
C PHE A 25 4.93 -12.40 -9.53
N LYS A 26 5.52 -13.23 -10.40
CA LYS A 26 6.81 -13.91 -10.18
C LYS A 26 8.03 -13.05 -10.53
N ASP A 27 7.85 -11.91 -11.15
CA ASP A 27 8.93 -11.06 -11.64
C ASP A 27 9.50 -10.15 -10.54
N TYR A 28 8.67 -9.85 -9.54
CA TYR A 28 9.04 -8.95 -8.44
C TYR A 28 10.03 -9.57 -7.49
N GLY A 29 10.93 -8.73 -6.95
CA GLY A 29 11.88 -9.09 -5.91
C GLY A 29 11.23 -9.24 -4.55
N LEU A 30 12.03 -9.51 -3.53
CA LEU A 30 11.61 -9.69 -2.15
C LEU A 30 11.95 -8.45 -1.33
N THR A 31 10.97 -7.97 -0.55
CA THR A 31 11.15 -6.86 0.39
C THR A 31 11.59 -7.35 1.76
N GLY A 32 12.17 -6.45 2.55
CA GLY A 32 12.47 -6.75 3.95
C GLY A 32 11.23 -7.03 4.79
N ASP A 33 10.14 -6.31 4.53
CA ASP A 33 8.91 -6.45 5.29
C ASP A 33 8.24 -7.82 5.09
N GLU A 34 8.35 -8.44 3.90
CA GLU A 34 7.73 -9.74 3.63
C GLU A 34 8.30 -10.87 4.50
N VAL A 35 9.59 -10.82 4.81
CA VAL A 35 10.20 -11.81 5.70
C VAL A 35 9.67 -11.67 7.13
N PHE A 36 9.55 -10.44 7.61
CA PHE A 36 8.96 -10.13 8.91
C PHE A 36 7.47 -10.50 8.98
N GLU A 37 6.68 -10.15 7.96
CA GLU A 37 5.25 -10.48 7.91
C GLU A 37 5.00 -11.99 7.88
N ARG A 38 5.86 -12.76 7.16
CA ARG A 38 5.79 -14.21 7.18
C ARG A 38 6.10 -14.78 8.57
N GLN A 39 7.12 -14.26 9.25
CA GLN A 39 7.45 -14.64 10.63
C GLN A 39 6.26 -14.37 11.57
N THR A 40 5.69 -13.17 11.50
CA THR A 40 4.50 -12.77 12.26
C THR A 40 3.30 -13.70 11.97
N GLY A 41 3.10 -14.05 10.70
CA GLY A 41 2.05 -14.99 10.30
C GLY A 41 2.19 -16.36 10.95
N PHE A 42 3.39 -16.94 10.97
CA PHE A 42 3.65 -18.23 11.61
C PHE A 42 3.58 -18.17 13.13
N TYR A 43 4.04 -17.10 13.75
CA TYR A 43 3.91 -16.91 15.20
C TYR A 43 2.44 -16.99 15.63
N TRP A 44 1.58 -16.19 15.00
CA TRP A 44 0.16 -16.16 15.33
C TRP A 44 -0.59 -17.40 14.84
N LEU A 45 -0.16 -18.03 13.75
CA LEU A 45 -0.72 -19.32 13.31
C LEU A 45 -0.50 -20.39 14.37
N ASN A 46 0.70 -20.51 14.94
CA ASN A 46 0.97 -21.45 16.02
C ASN A 46 0.11 -21.16 17.25
N TYR A 47 -0.05 -19.88 17.61
CA TYR A 47 -0.92 -19.49 18.71
C TYR A 47 -2.39 -19.90 18.46
N VAL A 48 -2.94 -19.57 17.28
CA VAL A 48 -4.32 -19.94 16.94
C VAL A 48 -4.51 -21.47 16.89
N LEU A 49 -3.56 -22.18 16.30
CA LEU A 49 -3.60 -23.64 16.21
C LEU A 49 -3.51 -24.31 17.58
N SER A 50 -2.92 -23.69 18.61
CA SER A 50 -2.86 -24.25 19.96
C SER A 50 -4.25 -24.54 20.54
N PHE A 51 -5.29 -23.84 20.10
CA PHE A 51 -6.69 -24.03 20.51
C PHE A 51 -7.46 -25.04 19.64
N THR A 52 -6.81 -25.70 18.69
CA THR A 52 -7.45 -26.62 17.74
C THR A 52 -6.96 -28.07 17.93
N PRO A 53 -7.68 -29.12 17.49
CA PRO A 53 -7.24 -30.50 17.55
C PRO A 53 -6.38 -30.93 16.33
N PHE A 54 -5.84 -30.01 15.53
CA PHE A 54 -5.17 -30.32 14.26
C PHE A 54 -3.67 -30.59 14.45
N ASP A 55 -3.27 -31.67 15.09
CA ASP A 55 -1.88 -31.92 15.50
C ASP A 55 -0.89 -32.02 14.33
N ASN A 56 -1.27 -32.59 13.19
CA ASN A 56 -0.41 -32.63 12.00
C ASN A 56 -0.10 -31.21 11.47
N ILE A 57 -1.11 -30.34 11.42
CA ILE A 57 -0.94 -28.96 10.95
C ILE A 57 -0.11 -28.17 11.96
N LYS A 58 -0.33 -28.37 13.27
CA LYS A 58 0.50 -27.79 14.34
C LYS A 58 1.96 -28.17 14.19
N GLY A 59 2.27 -29.44 13.98
CA GLY A 59 3.64 -29.93 13.82
C GLY A 59 4.37 -29.24 12.65
N ILE A 60 3.72 -29.17 11.47
CA ILE A 60 4.29 -28.49 10.31
C ILE A 60 4.48 -26.98 10.56
N ALA A 61 3.49 -26.32 11.16
CA ALA A 61 3.56 -24.90 11.47
C ALA A 61 4.69 -24.58 12.46
N ALA A 62 4.86 -25.41 13.48
CA ALA A 62 5.93 -25.25 14.47
C ALA A 62 7.33 -25.42 13.84
N ILE A 63 7.53 -26.45 12.99
CA ILE A 63 8.80 -26.65 12.27
C ILE A 63 9.14 -25.45 11.39
N LYS A 64 8.15 -24.94 10.63
CA LYS A 64 8.35 -23.76 9.77
C LYS A 64 8.64 -22.50 10.59
N PHE A 65 8.02 -22.33 11.75
CA PHE A 65 8.29 -21.21 12.64
C PHE A 65 9.70 -21.28 13.21
N GLU A 66 10.14 -22.42 13.73
CA GLU A 66 11.51 -22.60 14.26
C GLU A 66 12.58 -22.34 13.18
N ALA A 67 12.33 -22.70 11.93
CA ALA A 67 13.23 -22.42 10.82
C ALA A 67 13.37 -20.90 10.51
N ILE A 68 12.44 -20.08 10.97
CA ILE A 68 12.43 -18.62 10.76
C ILE A 68 12.91 -17.87 12.01
N LYS A 69 12.74 -18.47 13.19
CA LYS A 69 13.11 -17.93 14.48
C LYS A 69 14.64 -17.79 14.57
N GLY A 70 15.17 -16.62 14.49
CA GLY A 70 16.62 -16.37 14.52
C GLY A 70 17.15 -15.63 13.30
N ILE A 71 16.32 -15.35 12.32
CA ILE A 71 16.62 -14.34 11.32
C ILE A 71 16.62 -12.98 12.03
N SER A 72 17.66 -12.15 11.77
CA SER A 72 17.91 -10.84 12.38
C SER A 72 16.83 -9.78 12.07
N LEU A 73 15.64 -10.01 12.57
CA LEU A 73 14.50 -9.10 12.49
C LEU A 73 13.97 -8.85 13.91
N PRO A 74 13.30 -7.72 14.17
CA PRO A 74 12.59 -7.53 15.43
C PRO A 74 11.76 -8.79 15.72
N LYS A 75 12.01 -9.40 16.87
CA LYS A 75 11.25 -10.60 17.25
C LYS A 75 9.78 -10.24 17.33
N THR A 76 8.93 -11.14 16.87
CA THR A 76 7.48 -10.95 16.95
C THR A 76 7.00 -10.82 18.40
N GLU A 77 7.76 -11.44 19.32
CA GLU A 77 7.56 -11.31 20.77
C GLU A 77 7.78 -9.86 21.26
N ASP A 78 8.68 -9.12 20.59
CA ASP A 78 8.94 -7.71 20.90
C ASP A 78 7.91 -6.76 20.23
N SER A 79 7.12 -7.26 19.27
CA SER A 79 6.15 -6.47 18.50
C SER A 79 4.82 -7.21 18.27
N PRO A 80 4.12 -7.65 19.35
CA PRO A 80 2.93 -8.50 19.23
C PRO A 80 1.73 -7.79 18.59
N PHE A 81 1.75 -6.47 18.49
CA PHE A 81 0.61 -5.66 18.04
C PHE A 81 0.51 -5.48 16.52
N TYR A 82 1.41 -6.07 15.74
CA TYR A 82 1.29 -6.07 14.28
C TYR A 82 0.10 -6.91 13.83
N GLY A 83 -0.69 -6.35 12.92
CA GLY A 83 -1.88 -7.00 12.39
C GLY A 83 -1.56 -8.20 11.51
N VAL A 84 -2.37 -9.26 11.62
CA VAL A 84 -2.09 -10.57 11.00
C VAL A 84 -3.15 -11.00 9.98
N ILE A 85 -4.06 -10.11 9.63
CA ILE A 85 -5.20 -10.42 8.76
C ILE A 85 -4.81 -10.97 7.38
N PHE A 86 -3.61 -10.70 6.92
CA PHE A 86 -3.06 -11.25 5.68
C PHE A 86 -2.05 -12.35 5.96
N SER A 87 -1.08 -12.11 6.85
CA SER A 87 0.06 -12.99 7.08
C SER A 87 -0.33 -14.32 7.71
N LEU A 88 -1.31 -14.36 8.61
CA LEU A 88 -1.79 -15.61 9.22
C LEU A 88 -2.49 -16.53 8.20
N PRO A 89 -3.49 -16.08 7.40
CA PRO A 89 -4.06 -16.91 6.35
C PRO A 89 -3.05 -17.35 5.29
N ALA A 90 -2.09 -16.50 4.94
CA ALA A 90 -1.05 -16.85 3.98
C ALA A 90 -0.11 -17.94 4.53
N ALA A 91 0.29 -17.85 5.81
CA ALA A 91 1.06 -18.90 6.50
C ALA A 91 0.27 -20.21 6.60
N PHE A 92 -1.03 -20.14 6.88
CA PHE A 92 -1.92 -21.32 6.90
C PHE A 92 -1.97 -22.02 5.53
N LEU A 93 -2.12 -21.26 4.44
CA LEU A 93 -2.08 -21.82 3.09
C LEU A 93 -0.72 -22.42 2.74
N GLU A 94 0.39 -21.79 3.19
CA GLU A 94 1.73 -22.33 3.00
C GLU A 94 1.89 -23.70 3.70
N VAL A 95 1.27 -23.89 4.87
CA VAL A 95 1.27 -25.19 5.59
C VAL A 95 0.40 -26.20 4.87
N ILE A 96 -0.83 -25.84 4.48
CA ILE A 96 -1.78 -26.73 3.81
C ILE A 96 -1.21 -27.25 2.49
N PHE A 97 -0.58 -26.39 1.70
CA PHE A 97 0.05 -26.77 0.43
C PHE A 97 1.46 -27.36 0.58
N ASN A 98 1.95 -27.48 1.80
CA ASN A 98 3.29 -27.98 2.16
C ASN A 98 4.41 -27.36 1.30
N ILE A 99 4.40 -26.03 1.15
CA ILE A 99 5.39 -25.34 0.33
C ILE A 99 6.70 -25.19 1.11
N GLU A 100 7.77 -25.82 0.63
CA GLU A 100 9.09 -25.84 1.30
C GLU A 100 10.07 -24.81 0.70
N ASP A 101 10.07 -24.66 -0.62
CA ASP A 101 11.02 -23.77 -1.30
C ASP A 101 10.66 -22.30 -1.06
N SER A 102 11.67 -21.50 -0.64
CA SER A 102 11.48 -20.10 -0.27
C SER A 102 10.94 -19.24 -1.43
N ARG A 103 11.37 -19.49 -2.66
CA ARG A 103 10.86 -18.82 -3.83
C ARG A 103 9.36 -19.04 -4.02
N ASN A 104 8.91 -20.28 -3.80
CA ASN A 104 7.52 -20.66 -4.04
C ASN A 104 6.59 -20.06 -2.96
N TYR A 105 7.00 -20.06 -1.67
CA TYR A 105 6.13 -19.46 -0.67
C TYR A 105 6.07 -17.92 -0.80
N TYR A 106 7.16 -17.21 -1.18
CA TYR A 106 7.05 -15.78 -1.45
C TYR A 106 6.21 -15.50 -2.71
N HIS A 107 6.29 -16.32 -3.75
CA HIS A 107 5.38 -16.18 -4.89
C HIS A 107 3.90 -16.43 -4.53
N LEU A 108 3.61 -17.33 -3.57
CA LEU A 108 2.25 -17.45 -3.01
C LEU A 108 1.80 -16.14 -2.37
N TYR A 109 2.64 -15.51 -1.54
CA TYR A 109 2.32 -14.23 -0.90
C TYR A 109 2.09 -13.13 -1.94
N HIS A 110 2.92 -13.04 -2.98
CA HIS A 110 2.73 -12.10 -4.09
C HIS A 110 1.39 -12.32 -4.80
N PHE A 111 1.06 -13.56 -5.10
CA PHE A 111 -0.22 -13.92 -5.74
C PHE A 111 -1.43 -13.56 -4.87
N LEU A 112 -1.39 -13.85 -3.59
CA LEU A 112 -2.48 -13.54 -2.65
C LEU A 112 -2.67 -12.03 -2.50
N ASN A 113 -1.58 -11.27 -2.37
CA ASN A 113 -1.64 -9.82 -2.26
C ASN A 113 -2.24 -9.19 -3.52
N PHE A 114 -1.77 -9.61 -4.70
CA PHE A 114 -2.35 -9.17 -5.98
C PHE A 114 -3.84 -9.52 -6.09
N THR A 115 -4.25 -10.73 -5.70
CA THR A 115 -5.65 -11.17 -5.75
C THR A 115 -6.54 -10.30 -4.86
N LEU A 116 -6.04 -9.89 -3.69
CA LEU A 116 -6.75 -8.98 -2.80
C LEU A 116 -6.89 -7.58 -3.44
N PHE A 117 -5.83 -7.05 -4.05
CA PHE A 117 -5.86 -5.77 -4.76
C PHE A 117 -6.76 -5.81 -6.00
N PHE A 118 -6.74 -6.90 -6.75
CA PHE A 118 -7.66 -7.15 -7.86
C PHE A 118 -9.12 -7.10 -7.38
N THR A 119 -9.42 -7.78 -6.28
CA THR A 119 -10.75 -7.75 -5.67
C THR A 119 -11.13 -6.33 -5.24
N ALA A 120 -10.21 -5.61 -4.59
CA ALA A 120 -10.43 -4.22 -4.19
C ALA A 120 -10.71 -3.31 -5.39
N SER A 121 -10.04 -3.52 -6.54
CA SER A 121 -10.28 -2.73 -7.75
C SER A 121 -11.68 -2.94 -8.33
N ILE A 122 -12.25 -4.15 -8.22
CA ILE A 122 -13.66 -4.41 -8.56
C ILE A 122 -14.59 -3.63 -7.62
N PHE A 123 -14.29 -3.60 -6.32
CA PHE A 123 -15.09 -2.83 -5.36
C PHE A 123 -14.94 -1.32 -5.57
N PHE A 124 -13.76 -0.84 -5.96
CA PHE A 124 -13.55 0.55 -6.33
C PHE A 124 -14.39 0.95 -7.56
N TYR A 125 -14.42 0.11 -8.60
CA TYR A 125 -15.32 0.29 -9.73
C TYR A 125 -16.78 0.38 -9.30
N LYS A 126 -17.25 -0.55 -8.45
CA LYS A 126 -18.62 -0.55 -7.92
C LYS A 126 -18.91 0.71 -7.09
N LEU A 127 -17.94 1.19 -6.33
CA LEU A 127 -18.03 2.43 -5.54
C LEU A 127 -18.22 3.65 -6.45
N LEU A 128 -17.41 3.77 -7.51
CA LEU A 128 -17.51 4.85 -8.49
C LEU A 128 -18.81 4.76 -9.30
N LEU A 129 -19.19 3.55 -9.72
CA LEU A 129 -20.44 3.32 -10.42
C LEU A 129 -21.65 3.73 -9.56
N ASN A 130 -21.62 3.39 -8.30
CA ASN A 130 -22.64 3.78 -7.32
C ASN A 130 -22.73 5.31 -7.16
N ARG A 131 -21.61 6.03 -7.28
CA ARG A 131 -21.57 7.49 -7.15
C ARG A 131 -21.97 8.21 -8.42
N PHE A 132 -21.45 7.79 -9.57
CA PHE A 132 -21.56 8.54 -10.83
C PHE A 132 -22.66 8.02 -11.74
N LEU A 133 -23.19 6.81 -11.51
CA LEU A 133 -24.21 6.13 -12.33
C LEU A 133 -23.83 6.07 -13.82
N ASN A 134 -22.53 6.03 -14.11
CA ASN A 134 -21.96 6.02 -15.44
C ASN A 134 -20.78 5.04 -15.50
N ASN A 135 -20.93 3.99 -16.31
CA ASN A 135 -19.92 2.93 -16.45
C ASN A 135 -18.58 3.46 -16.98
N ASN A 136 -18.60 4.39 -17.94
CA ASN A 136 -17.37 4.91 -18.55
C ASN A 136 -16.57 5.74 -17.54
N ILE A 137 -17.25 6.58 -16.75
CA ILE A 137 -16.60 7.37 -15.70
C ILE A 137 -16.05 6.46 -14.60
N ALA A 138 -16.83 5.45 -14.19
CA ALA A 138 -16.39 4.46 -13.22
C ALA A 138 -15.17 3.68 -13.72
N LEU A 139 -15.15 3.29 -15.00
CA LEU A 139 -14.02 2.61 -15.61
C LEU A 139 -12.77 3.50 -15.68
N VAL A 140 -12.91 4.77 -16.11
CA VAL A 140 -11.78 5.73 -16.13
C VAL A 140 -11.18 5.91 -14.74
N GLY A 141 -12.00 6.09 -13.71
CA GLY A 141 -11.51 6.21 -12.33
C GLY A 141 -10.85 4.92 -11.84
N THR A 142 -11.35 3.75 -12.23
CA THR A 142 -10.72 2.46 -11.90
C THR A 142 -9.39 2.29 -12.64
N LEU A 143 -9.28 2.73 -13.88
CA LEU A 143 -8.02 2.79 -14.61
C LEU A 143 -7.00 3.70 -13.90
N PHE A 144 -7.40 4.87 -13.40
CA PHE A 144 -6.51 5.71 -12.60
C PHE A 144 -6.01 4.99 -11.33
N PHE A 145 -6.89 4.25 -10.66
CA PHE A 145 -6.56 3.50 -9.45
C PHE A 145 -5.55 2.38 -9.72
N VAL A 146 -5.83 1.54 -10.73
CA VAL A 146 -5.01 0.38 -11.08
C VAL A 146 -3.70 0.81 -11.76
N LEU A 147 -3.73 1.85 -12.61
CA LEU A 147 -2.57 2.38 -13.32
C LEU A 147 -1.83 3.47 -12.52
N SER A 148 -1.89 3.43 -11.19
CA SER A 148 -1.00 4.18 -10.30
C SER A 148 0.28 3.38 -10.10
N PRO A 149 1.45 3.73 -10.73
CA PRO A 149 2.56 2.79 -10.91
C PRO A 149 3.12 2.21 -9.62
N ARG A 150 3.36 3.04 -8.60
CA ARG A 150 3.86 2.58 -7.30
C ARG A 150 2.85 1.70 -6.54
N ILE A 151 1.57 2.04 -6.63
CA ILE A 151 0.48 1.24 -6.03
C ILE A 151 0.38 -0.12 -6.72
N TYR A 152 0.43 -0.13 -8.07
CA TYR A 152 0.42 -1.37 -8.86
C TYR A 152 1.58 -2.29 -8.46
N ALA A 153 2.82 -1.80 -8.48
CA ALA A 153 3.97 -2.61 -8.09
C ALA A 153 3.83 -3.15 -6.65
N SER A 154 3.45 -2.28 -5.72
CA SER A 154 3.26 -2.64 -4.31
C SER A 154 2.19 -3.69 -4.11
N SER A 155 1.23 -3.85 -5.03
CA SER A 155 0.18 -4.88 -4.95
C SER A 155 0.71 -6.31 -5.04
N PHE A 156 1.97 -6.51 -5.36
CA PHE A 156 2.59 -7.84 -5.36
C PHE A 156 3.32 -8.12 -4.05
N TYR A 157 4.19 -7.24 -3.60
CA TYR A 157 5.15 -7.49 -2.51
C TYR A 157 4.85 -6.72 -1.20
N ASN A 158 3.98 -5.71 -1.21
CA ASN A 158 3.66 -4.95 0.01
C ASN A 158 2.41 -5.52 0.68
N ASN A 159 2.58 -6.63 1.37
CA ASN A 159 1.53 -7.39 2.04
C ASN A 159 1.05 -6.78 3.37
N LYS A 160 1.31 -5.50 3.60
CA LYS A 160 0.83 -4.71 4.72
C LYS A 160 0.08 -3.45 4.27
N ASP A 161 0.76 -2.52 3.60
CA ASP A 161 0.16 -1.24 3.22
C ASP A 161 -0.87 -1.40 2.11
N LEU A 162 -0.62 -2.32 1.15
CA LEU A 162 -1.56 -2.62 0.08
C LEU A 162 -2.71 -3.52 0.52
N VAL A 163 -2.49 -4.39 1.48
CA VAL A 163 -3.57 -5.12 2.16
C VAL A 163 -4.51 -4.14 2.83
N PHE A 164 -3.97 -3.16 3.57
CA PHE A 164 -4.77 -2.11 4.19
C PHE A 164 -5.54 -1.27 3.15
N LEU A 165 -4.89 -0.78 2.09
CA LEU A 165 -5.55 -0.07 1.00
C LEU A 165 -6.68 -0.90 0.38
N SER A 166 -6.45 -2.19 0.13
CA SER A 166 -7.41 -3.08 -0.50
C SER A 166 -8.64 -3.30 0.37
N LEU A 167 -8.44 -3.61 1.66
CA LEU A 167 -9.52 -3.78 2.62
C LEU A 167 -10.29 -2.46 2.86
N ALA A 168 -9.57 -1.33 2.93
CA ALA A 168 -10.15 0.00 3.05
C ALA A 168 -11.07 0.35 1.86
N THR A 169 -10.69 -0.05 0.65
CA THR A 169 -11.51 0.14 -0.55
C THR A 169 -12.84 -0.62 -0.44
N ILE A 170 -12.80 -1.86 0.03
CA ILE A 170 -13.99 -2.69 0.22
C ILE A 170 -14.85 -2.13 1.37
N ALA A 171 -14.22 -1.75 2.49
CA ALA A 171 -14.90 -1.13 3.62
C ALA A 171 -15.64 0.15 3.20
N LEU A 172 -14.98 1.01 2.41
CA LEU A 172 -15.55 2.25 1.91
C LEU A 172 -16.78 2.02 1.01
N TYR A 173 -16.75 0.98 0.17
CA TYR A 173 -17.93 0.60 -0.62
C TYR A 173 -19.12 0.27 0.26
N TYR A 174 -18.95 -0.55 1.31
CA TYR A 174 -20.04 -0.89 2.22
C TYR A 174 -20.43 0.27 3.14
N CYS A 175 -19.48 1.14 3.49
CA CYS A 175 -19.77 2.42 4.15
C CYS A 175 -20.74 3.26 3.31
N PHE A 176 -20.46 3.44 2.01
CA PHE A 176 -21.37 4.17 1.11
C PHE A 176 -22.74 3.53 1.01
N LYS A 177 -22.81 2.19 0.91
CA LYS A 177 -24.08 1.48 0.94
C LYS A 177 -24.85 1.70 2.25
N SER A 178 -24.15 1.77 3.37
CA SER A 178 -24.74 2.05 4.68
C SER A 178 -25.21 3.52 4.81
N LEU A 179 -24.45 4.47 4.25
CA LEU A 179 -24.85 5.87 4.20
C LEU A 179 -26.07 6.11 3.31
N GLU A 180 -26.25 5.30 2.24
CA GLU A 180 -27.43 5.35 1.38
C GLU A 180 -28.68 4.80 2.07
N LYS A 181 -28.54 3.61 2.63
CA LYS A 181 -29.63 2.88 3.27
C LYS A 181 -29.11 2.12 4.47
N MET A 182 -29.48 2.58 5.66
CA MET A 182 -29.21 1.87 6.91
C MET A 182 -29.95 0.54 6.91
N ASN A 183 -29.20 -0.55 6.85
CA ASN A 183 -29.72 -1.91 7.03
C ASN A 183 -28.62 -2.81 7.63
N TYR A 184 -29.01 -3.83 8.36
CA TYR A 184 -28.10 -4.74 9.07
C TYR A 184 -27.10 -5.43 8.15
N LYS A 185 -27.50 -5.80 6.92
CA LYS A 185 -26.63 -6.48 5.97
C LYS A 185 -25.45 -5.61 5.56
N ASN A 186 -25.70 -4.36 5.13
CA ASN A 186 -24.64 -3.45 4.74
C ASN A 186 -23.72 -3.09 5.92
N LEU A 187 -24.31 -2.86 7.10
CA LEU A 187 -23.59 -2.57 8.33
C LEU A 187 -22.72 -3.74 8.77
N LEU A 188 -23.19 -4.98 8.64
CA LEU A 188 -22.41 -6.17 8.96
C LEU A 188 -21.18 -6.29 8.05
N PHE A 189 -21.35 -6.18 6.73
CA PHE A 189 -20.20 -6.20 5.83
C PHE A 189 -19.25 -5.02 6.06
N PHE A 190 -19.79 -3.84 6.35
CA PHE A 190 -18.96 -2.70 6.72
C PHE A 190 -18.17 -2.97 8.01
N SER A 191 -18.79 -3.53 9.04
CA SER A 191 -18.13 -3.93 10.30
C SER A 191 -16.98 -4.91 10.06
N ILE A 192 -17.22 -5.95 9.25
CA ILE A 192 -16.22 -6.97 8.92
C ILE A 192 -15.00 -6.30 8.26
N PHE A 193 -15.19 -5.56 7.18
CA PHE A 193 -14.06 -4.97 6.45
C PHE A 193 -13.40 -3.82 7.19
N ALA A 194 -14.13 -3.02 7.98
CA ALA A 194 -13.55 -2.02 8.86
C ALA A 194 -12.70 -2.65 9.98
N ALA A 195 -13.16 -3.77 10.55
CA ALA A 195 -12.38 -4.53 11.52
C ALA A 195 -11.12 -5.16 10.91
N MET A 196 -11.22 -5.73 9.70
CA MET A 196 -10.06 -6.21 8.94
C MET A 196 -9.05 -5.09 8.66
N CYS A 197 -9.53 -3.88 8.30
CA CYS A 197 -8.66 -2.70 8.14
C CYS A 197 -7.91 -2.39 9.42
N THR A 198 -8.62 -2.31 10.55
CA THR A 198 -8.02 -1.98 11.86
C THR A 198 -7.05 -3.07 12.32
N SER A 199 -7.37 -4.35 12.05
CA SER A 199 -6.46 -5.48 12.27
C SER A 199 -5.22 -5.42 11.38
N SER A 200 -5.32 -4.93 10.14
CA SER A 200 -4.15 -4.75 9.26
C SER A 200 -3.26 -3.60 9.73
N ARG A 201 -3.88 -2.45 10.01
CA ARG A 201 -3.24 -1.24 10.56
C ARG A 201 -4.20 -0.52 11.49
N ILE A 202 -3.73 -0.12 12.65
CA ILE A 202 -4.55 0.59 13.65
C ILE A 202 -5.24 1.85 13.07
N PHE A 203 -4.68 2.46 12.02
CA PHE A 203 -5.31 3.53 11.27
C PHE A 203 -6.71 3.18 10.73
N GLY A 204 -7.06 1.90 10.60
CA GLY A 204 -8.38 1.47 10.16
C GLY A 204 -9.53 1.98 11.04
N ILE A 205 -9.25 2.37 12.28
CA ILE A 205 -10.24 2.97 13.18
C ILE A 205 -10.84 4.29 12.66
N ILE A 206 -10.20 4.92 11.68
CA ILE A 206 -10.76 6.11 11.04
C ILE A 206 -12.14 5.85 10.42
N PHE A 207 -12.37 4.65 9.84
CA PHE A 207 -13.63 4.32 9.19
C PHE A 207 -14.82 4.30 10.15
N PRO A 208 -14.80 3.55 11.28
CA PRO A 208 -15.88 3.62 12.25
C PRO A 208 -16.03 5.01 12.89
N VAL A 209 -14.95 5.75 13.11
CA VAL A 209 -15.01 7.11 13.68
C VAL A 209 -15.72 8.07 12.70
N PHE A 210 -15.26 8.18 11.47
CA PHE A 210 -15.89 9.07 10.49
C PHE A 210 -17.33 8.65 10.16
N PHE A 211 -17.60 7.35 10.08
CA PHE A 211 -18.97 6.87 9.91
C PHE A 211 -19.88 7.32 11.06
N SER A 212 -19.41 7.20 12.30
CA SER A 212 -20.17 7.64 13.48
C SER A 212 -20.42 9.15 13.47
N ILE A 213 -19.41 9.96 13.09
CA ILE A 213 -19.58 11.41 12.92
C ILE A 213 -20.65 11.71 11.87
N PHE A 214 -20.57 11.08 10.70
CA PHE A 214 -21.58 11.29 9.63
C PHE A 214 -22.96 10.74 9.99
N PHE A 215 -23.02 9.70 10.80
CA PHE A 215 -24.27 9.21 11.38
C PHE A 215 -24.92 10.30 12.23
N PHE A 216 -24.21 10.84 13.21
CA PHE A 216 -24.73 11.90 14.08
C PHE A 216 -25.10 13.15 13.27
N LEU A 217 -24.24 13.64 12.40
CA LEU A 217 -24.55 14.79 11.52
C LEU A 217 -25.79 14.56 10.66
N SER A 218 -26.14 13.31 10.32
CA SER A 218 -27.31 12.99 9.51
C SER A 218 -28.62 12.96 10.31
N PHE A 219 -28.57 12.64 11.60
CA PHE A 219 -29.77 12.33 12.40
C PHE A 219 -29.98 13.23 13.60
N LEU A 220 -28.95 13.96 14.08
CA LEU A 220 -29.07 14.90 15.20
C LEU A 220 -30.25 15.90 15.08
N PRO A 221 -30.55 16.46 13.88
CA PRO A 221 -31.64 17.40 13.74
C PRO A 221 -33.03 16.77 13.76
N SER A 222 -33.15 15.44 13.89
CA SER A 222 -34.43 14.75 13.76
C SER A 222 -34.73 13.84 14.95
N ILE A 223 -36.01 13.76 15.34
CA ILE A 223 -36.54 12.79 16.31
C ILE A 223 -36.17 11.33 15.91
N LYS A 224 -35.85 11.09 14.65
CA LYS A 224 -35.46 9.78 14.12
C LYS A 224 -34.09 9.28 14.63
N ILE A 225 -33.30 10.11 15.33
CA ILE A 225 -32.00 9.69 15.87
C ILE A 225 -32.14 8.47 16.79
N ILE A 226 -33.08 8.49 17.74
CA ILE A 226 -33.32 7.40 18.68
C ILE A 226 -33.63 6.10 17.95
N LYS A 227 -34.50 6.16 16.93
CA LYS A 227 -34.86 5.00 16.12
C LYS A 227 -33.66 4.43 15.35
N ASN A 228 -32.70 5.26 14.98
CA ASN A 228 -31.52 4.86 14.19
C ASN A 228 -30.32 4.46 15.07
N LEU A 229 -30.27 4.82 16.37
CA LEU A 229 -29.18 4.43 17.30
C LEU A 229 -28.96 2.92 17.34
N LYS A 230 -30.01 2.11 17.17
CA LYS A 230 -29.89 0.65 17.06
C LYS A 230 -28.98 0.19 15.92
N PHE A 231 -28.96 0.91 14.79
CA PHE A 231 -28.08 0.58 13.68
C PHE A 231 -26.62 0.95 13.98
N LEU A 232 -26.39 2.09 14.64
CA LEU A 232 -25.06 2.47 15.08
C LEU A 232 -24.53 1.50 16.15
N GLY A 233 -25.37 1.16 17.15
CA GLY A 233 -25.02 0.17 18.17
C GLY A 233 -24.69 -1.19 17.57
N PHE A 234 -25.52 -1.70 16.63
CA PHE A 234 -25.24 -2.94 15.91
C PHE A 234 -23.90 -2.86 15.18
N PHE A 235 -23.62 -1.76 14.46
CA PHE A 235 -22.36 -1.56 13.75
C PHE A 235 -21.16 -1.60 14.69
N LEU A 236 -21.19 -0.82 15.78
CA LEU A 236 -20.05 -0.72 16.71
C LEU A 236 -19.80 -2.04 17.45
N ILE A 237 -20.86 -2.72 17.89
CA ILE A 237 -20.75 -4.03 18.55
C ILE A 237 -20.18 -5.06 17.56
N SER A 238 -20.75 -5.17 16.36
CA SER A 238 -20.24 -6.09 15.34
C SER A 238 -18.80 -5.77 14.95
N TYR A 239 -18.45 -4.50 14.79
CA TYR A 239 -17.08 -4.07 14.51
C TYR A 239 -16.11 -4.54 15.59
N PHE A 240 -16.45 -4.32 16.87
CA PHE A 240 -15.58 -4.74 17.97
C PHE A 240 -15.43 -6.26 18.05
N LEU A 241 -16.52 -7.01 17.88
CA LEU A 241 -16.47 -8.49 17.86
C LEU A 241 -15.59 -9.02 16.73
N PHE A 242 -15.73 -8.47 15.52
CA PHE A 242 -14.87 -8.86 14.40
C PHE A 242 -13.43 -8.40 14.58
N LEU A 243 -13.18 -7.23 15.21
CA LEU A 243 -11.83 -6.78 15.53
C LEU A 243 -11.13 -7.76 16.47
N VAL A 244 -11.80 -8.19 17.53
CA VAL A 244 -11.27 -9.22 18.44
C VAL A 244 -11.01 -10.52 17.69
N LEU A 245 -11.95 -10.98 16.84
CA LEU A 245 -11.78 -12.20 16.06
C LEU A 245 -10.54 -12.15 15.14
N PHE A 246 -10.33 -11.04 14.45
CA PHE A 246 -9.25 -10.89 13.46
C PHE A 246 -7.90 -10.46 14.04
N MET A 247 -7.83 -10.18 15.33
CA MET A 247 -6.62 -9.72 16.00
C MET A 247 -6.33 -10.59 17.23
N PRO A 248 -5.63 -11.73 17.07
CA PRO A 248 -5.46 -12.71 18.16
C PRO A 248 -4.81 -12.15 19.42
N VAL A 249 -4.01 -11.07 19.33
CA VAL A 249 -3.46 -10.38 20.50
C VAL A 249 -4.56 -9.86 21.45
N LEU A 250 -5.77 -9.62 20.94
CA LEU A 250 -6.91 -9.17 21.73
C LEU A 250 -7.63 -10.32 22.46
N TRP A 251 -7.30 -11.59 22.21
CA TRP A 251 -8.06 -12.72 22.76
C TRP A 251 -7.89 -12.87 24.27
N SER A 252 -6.71 -12.52 24.82
CA SER A 252 -6.47 -12.60 26.28
C SER A 252 -7.11 -11.44 27.02
N ASN A 253 -6.86 -10.19 26.63
CA ASN A 253 -7.33 -8.96 27.27
C ASN A 253 -7.78 -7.93 26.22
N PRO A 254 -9.00 -8.02 25.66
CA PRO A 254 -9.41 -7.26 24.47
C PRO A 254 -9.25 -5.74 24.61
N ILE A 255 -9.68 -5.17 25.74
CA ILE A 255 -9.68 -3.72 25.98
C ILE A 255 -8.26 -3.21 26.24
N GLU A 256 -7.55 -3.87 27.17
CA GLU A 256 -6.19 -3.49 27.53
C GLU A 256 -5.23 -3.60 26.34
N ASN A 257 -5.25 -4.72 25.61
CA ASN A 257 -4.39 -4.93 24.45
C ASN A 257 -4.73 -4.00 23.30
N LEU A 258 -5.99 -3.57 23.16
CA LEU A 258 -6.34 -2.54 22.21
C LEU A 258 -5.71 -1.18 22.55
N PHE A 259 -5.75 -0.77 23.83
CA PHE A 259 -5.07 0.44 24.28
C PHE A 259 -3.55 0.35 24.13
N LEU A 260 -2.96 -0.80 24.46
CA LEU A 260 -1.53 -1.05 24.26
C LEU A 260 -1.14 -0.98 22.78
N SER A 261 -1.98 -1.49 21.88
CA SER A 261 -1.78 -1.37 20.43
C SER A 261 -1.72 0.09 19.98
N PHE A 262 -2.63 0.94 20.47
CA PHE A 262 -2.58 2.37 20.18
C PHE A 262 -1.33 3.03 20.73
N LYS A 263 -0.97 2.74 21.98
CA LYS A 263 0.23 3.27 22.64
C LYS A 263 1.48 2.87 21.87
N TYR A 264 1.61 1.59 21.49
CA TYR A 264 2.73 1.06 20.71
C TYR A 264 2.94 1.82 19.40
N PHE A 265 1.86 2.05 18.63
CA PHE A 265 1.97 2.75 17.34
C PHE A 265 2.09 4.28 17.44
N LYS A 266 1.66 4.88 18.55
CA LYS A 266 1.83 6.31 18.81
C LYS A 266 3.26 6.63 19.23
N PHE A 267 3.85 5.80 20.07
CA PHE A 267 5.19 5.94 20.63
C PHE A 267 6.10 4.87 20.03
N LEU A 268 6.26 4.81 18.71
CA LEU A 268 7.35 4.06 18.07
C LEU A 268 8.70 4.65 18.51
N GLU A 269 8.85 4.82 19.84
CA GLU A 269 10.07 5.21 20.51
C GLU A 269 11.14 4.16 20.19
N GLY A 270 12.13 4.54 19.40
CA GLY A 270 13.17 3.66 18.90
C GLY A 270 13.13 3.42 17.37
N TYR A 271 12.07 3.78 16.67
CA TYR A 271 12.01 3.69 15.22
C TYR A 271 12.27 5.05 14.55
N SER A 272 13.28 5.79 15.03
CA SER A 272 13.78 6.97 14.34
C SER A 272 14.72 6.53 13.23
N ILE A 273 14.24 6.53 12.00
CA ILE A 273 15.03 6.19 10.82
C ILE A 273 15.48 7.49 10.14
N LYS A 274 16.76 7.58 9.79
CA LYS A 274 17.24 8.63 8.89
C LYS A 274 16.86 8.29 7.46
N MET A 275 16.32 9.29 6.76
CA MET A 275 15.86 9.16 5.38
C MET A 275 16.43 10.30 4.54
N PHE A 276 16.68 10.02 3.27
CA PHE A 276 17.11 11.04 2.32
C PHE A 276 15.87 11.66 1.66
N PHE A 277 15.64 12.94 1.96
CA PHE A 277 14.49 13.69 1.47
C PHE A 277 14.89 15.09 1.04
N ASN A 278 14.57 15.44 -0.20
CA ASN A 278 14.85 16.74 -0.82
C ASN A 278 16.33 17.19 -0.79
N GLY A 279 17.26 16.20 -0.82
CA GLY A 279 18.70 16.45 -0.80
C GLY A 279 19.34 16.49 0.58
N GLU A 280 18.56 16.25 1.62
CA GLU A 280 19.03 16.26 3.01
C GLU A 280 18.64 14.97 3.74
N TYR A 281 19.44 14.58 4.74
CA TYR A 281 19.10 13.49 5.63
C TYR A 281 18.26 14.00 6.80
N ILE A 282 17.02 13.53 6.89
CA ILE A 282 16.06 13.91 7.93
C ILE A 282 15.69 12.70 8.79
N HIS A 283 15.39 12.93 10.06
CA HIS A 283 14.83 11.90 10.94
C HIS A 283 13.32 11.77 10.74
N SER A 284 12.83 10.52 10.74
CA SER A 284 11.40 10.22 10.64
C SER A 284 10.55 10.82 11.77
N SER A 285 11.18 11.17 12.89
CA SER A 285 10.54 11.88 14.02
C SER A 285 10.35 13.38 13.78
N PHE A 286 11.04 13.98 12.80
CA PHE A 286 11.04 15.43 12.52
C PHE A 286 10.75 15.69 11.05
N LEU A 287 9.62 15.19 10.55
CA LEU A 287 9.24 15.36 9.16
C LEU A 287 8.79 16.80 8.87
N PRO A 288 9.25 17.40 7.77
CA PRO A 288 8.71 18.68 7.32
C PRO A 288 7.25 18.52 6.90
N HIS A 289 6.41 19.54 7.11
CA HIS A 289 4.99 19.52 6.73
C HIS A 289 4.77 19.25 5.24
N SER A 290 5.75 19.57 4.40
CA SER A 290 5.74 19.29 2.96
C SER A 290 5.94 17.82 2.60
N TYR A 291 6.38 16.96 3.53
CA TYR A 291 6.80 15.57 3.25
C TYR A 291 5.72 14.78 2.49
N ILE A 292 4.51 14.72 3.05
CA ILE A 292 3.38 13.96 2.48
C ILE A 292 3.01 14.51 1.09
N PHE A 293 2.86 15.83 0.99
CA PHE A 293 2.46 16.48 -0.26
C PHE A 293 3.50 16.29 -1.37
N THR A 294 4.80 16.40 -1.03
CA THR A 294 5.89 16.20 -1.96
C THR A 294 5.87 14.78 -2.51
N TRP A 295 5.81 13.77 -1.63
CA TRP A 295 5.81 12.38 -2.07
C TRP A 295 4.58 12.03 -2.93
N ILE A 296 3.39 12.49 -2.56
CA ILE A 296 2.18 12.29 -3.39
C ILE A 296 2.36 12.93 -4.76
N LEU A 297 2.84 14.18 -4.81
CA LEU A 297 3.00 14.94 -6.05
C LEU A 297 4.02 14.29 -7.01
N ILE A 298 5.19 13.90 -6.51
CA ILE A 298 6.28 13.40 -7.37
C ILE A 298 6.08 11.93 -7.78
N THR A 299 5.19 11.19 -7.13
CA THR A 299 4.99 9.75 -7.40
C THR A 299 3.64 9.40 -8.00
N THR A 300 2.74 10.36 -8.09
CA THR A 300 1.42 10.19 -8.73
C THR A 300 1.44 10.77 -10.15
N PRO A 301 0.88 10.10 -11.16
CA PRO A 301 0.82 10.63 -12.52
C PRO A 301 0.18 12.02 -12.57
N ILE A 302 0.81 12.97 -13.28
CA ILE A 302 0.48 14.39 -13.22
C ILE A 302 -0.98 14.70 -13.56
N LEU A 303 -1.58 13.99 -14.52
CA LEU A 303 -2.98 14.19 -14.87
C LEU A 303 -3.91 13.86 -13.70
N TYR A 304 -3.59 12.83 -12.91
CA TYR A 304 -4.40 12.47 -11.74
C TYR A 304 -4.37 13.59 -10.70
N ILE A 305 -3.20 14.22 -10.51
CA ILE A 305 -3.04 15.37 -9.61
C ILE A 305 -3.83 16.59 -10.13
N LEU A 306 -3.77 16.89 -11.43
CA LEU A 306 -4.52 18.01 -12.00
C LEU A 306 -6.03 17.81 -11.86
N LEU A 307 -6.53 16.62 -12.16
CA LEU A 307 -7.94 16.27 -11.98
C LEU A 307 -8.35 16.26 -10.50
N PHE A 308 -7.46 15.79 -9.63
CA PHE A 308 -7.65 15.85 -8.18
C PHE A 308 -7.82 17.29 -7.69
N LEU A 309 -6.94 18.20 -8.10
CA LEU A 309 -7.03 19.61 -7.70
C LEU A 309 -8.36 20.24 -8.15
N ILE A 310 -8.79 19.97 -9.37
CA ILE A 310 -10.11 20.43 -9.88
C ILE A 310 -11.24 19.86 -9.02
N GLY A 311 -11.24 18.54 -8.81
CA GLY A 311 -12.28 17.88 -8.03
C GLY A 311 -12.31 18.34 -6.57
N TYR A 312 -11.14 18.46 -5.94
CA TYR A 312 -10.98 18.93 -4.58
C TYR A 312 -11.54 20.35 -4.41
N PHE A 313 -11.12 21.27 -5.28
CA PHE A 313 -11.59 22.65 -5.25
C PHE A 313 -13.12 22.74 -5.40
N VAL A 314 -13.71 21.99 -6.32
CA VAL A 314 -15.17 22.02 -6.56
C VAL A 314 -15.95 21.47 -5.37
N ILE A 315 -15.50 20.34 -4.78
CA ILE A 315 -16.17 19.75 -3.62
C ILE A 315 -16.00 20.68 -2.41
N PHE A 316 -14.79 21.20 -2.18
CA PHE A 316 -14.49 22.11 -1.07
C PHE A 316 -15.30 23.41 -1.18
N ARG A 317 -15.30 24.06 -2.36
CA ARG A 317 -16.10 25.27 -2.61
C ARG A 317 -17.60 25.02 -2.34
N ARG A 318 -18.12 23.87 -2.79
CA ARG A 318 -19.51 23.50 -2.54
C ARG A 318 -19.78 23.38 -1.05
N PHE A 319 -18.92 22.67 -0.31
CA PHE A 319 -19.02 22.52 1.14
C PHE A 319 -18.95 23.88 1.85
N PHE A 320 -17.99 24.72 1.50
CA PHE A 320 -17.84 26.04 2.09
C PHE A 320 -19.08 26.92 1.86
N LEU A 321 -19.61 26.94 0.64
CA LEU A 321 -20.83 27.66 0.34
C LEU A 321 -22.04 27.14 1.13
N ARG A 322 -22.08 25.84 1.44
CA ARG A 322 -23.12 25.27 2.32
C ARG A 322 -22.98 25.78 3.76
N LEU A 323 -21.77 25.87 4.29
CA LEU A 323 -21.51 26.35 5.64
C LEU A 323 -21.96 27.82 5.83
N ILE A 324 -21.71 28.69 4.86
CA ILE A 324 -22.08 30.12 4.96
C ILE A 324 -23.51 30.43 4.54
N SER A 325 -24.19 29.50 3.86
CA SER A 325 -25.58 29.70 3.38
C SER A 325 -26.62 29.01 4.26
N ILE A 326 -26.36 28.87 5.57
CA ILE A 326 -27.27 28.24 6.52
C ILE A 326 -28.55 29.11 6.60
N LYS A 327 -29.70 28.53 6.23
CA LYS A 327 -31.00 29.15 6.37
C LYS A 327 -31.63 28.77 7.69
N GLU A 328 -32.14 29.75 8.44
CA GLU A 328 -32.66 29.57 9.81
C GLU A 328 -33.77 28.51 9.97
N ASN A 329 -34.40 28.05 8.90
CA ASN A 329 -35.50 27.06 8.96
C ASN A 329 -35.28 25.84 8.05
N SER A 330 -34.04 25.47 7.72
CA SER A 330 -33.84 24.29 6.89
C SER A 330 -33.94 23.00 7.74
N SER A 331 -34.84 22.10 7.32
CA SER A 331 -34.97 20.77 7.91
C SER A 331 -33.81 19.81 7.55
N TYR A 332 -32.80 20.29 6.84
CA TYR A 332 -31.61 19.55 6.43
C TYR A 332 -30.37 20.18 7.08
N PRO A 333 -29.41 19.37 7.54
CA PRO A 333 -28.09 19.92 7.79
C PRO A 333 -27.60 20.50 6.45
N ASP A 334 -27.30 21.80 6.40
CA ASP A 334 -26.88 22.49 5.17
C ASP A 334 -25.52 22.05 4.62
N LEU A 335 -24.93 20.98 5.19
CA LEU A 335 -23.65 20.42 4.79
C LEU A 335 -23.72 19.68 3.45
N TRP A 336 -24.88 19.10 3.10
CA TRP A 336 -25.12 18.40 1.82
C TRP A 336 -26.59 18.45 1.42
N ARG A 337 -26.82 18.41 0.11
CA ARG A 337 -28.16 18.26 -0.49
C ARG A 337 -28.24 16.95 -1.26
N GLY A 338 -28.51 15.87 -0.54
CA GLY A 338 -28.62 14.53 -1.10
C GLY A 338 -27.38 13.65 -0.87
N ILE A 339 -27.58 12.36 -1.16
CA ILE A 339 -26.62 11.30 -0.81
C ILE A 339 -25.28 11.43 -1.52
N ASN A 340 -25.28 11.92 -2.76
CA ASN A 340 -24.07 12.07 -3.54
C ASN A 340 -23.14 13.15 -2.98
N GLU A 341 -23.70 14.30 -2.56
CA GLU A 341 -22.94 15.35 -1.91
C GLU A 341 -22.39 14.88 -0.55
N LYS A 342 -23.18 14.08 0.19
CA LYS A 342 -22.75 13.46 1.45
C LYS A 342 -21.55 12.54 1.26
N LYS A 343 -21.56 11.71 0.22
CA LYS A 343 -20.43 10.82 -0.12
C LYS A 343 -19.18 11.63 -0.48
N ASP A 344 -19.32 12.66 -1.31
CA ASP A 344 -18.22 13.52 -1.72
C ASP A 344 -17.59 14.23 -0.50
N LEU A 345 -18.45 14.73 0.40
CA LEU A 345 -17.99 15.36 1.65
C LEU A 345 -17.30 14.35 2.58
N PHE A 346 -17.83 13.11 2.66
CA PHE A 346 -17.21 12.05 3.43
C PHE A 346 -15.77 11.77 2.95
N ILE A 347 -15.57 11.68 1.63
CA ILE A 347 -14.24 11.48 1.03
C ILE A 347 -13.33 12.67 1.30
N LEU A 348 -13.83 13.90 1.09
CA LEU A 348 -13.05 15.13 1.32
C LEU A 348 -12.57 15.21 2.77
N LEU A 349 -13.46 15.00 3.75
CA LEU A 349 -13.13 15.12 5.16
C LEU A 349 -12.23 13.98 5.65
N ASN A 350 -12.39 12.75 5.12
CA ASN A 350 -11.45 11.66 5.42
C ASN A 350 -10.05 11.99 4.90
N LEU A 351 -9.89 12.46 3.65
CA LEU A 351 -8.59 12.82 3.11
C LEU A 351 -7.94 13.95 3.91
N THR A 352 -8.66 15.07 4.05
CA THR A 352 -8.12 16.27 4.74
C THR A 352 -7.91 16.02 6.22
N GLY A 353 -8.87 15.40 6.90
CA GLY A 353 -8.78 15.09 8.33
C GLY A 353 -7.62 14.16 8.66
N VAL A 354 -7.38 13.13 7.84
CA VAL A 354 -6.22 12.25 8.03
C VAL A 354 -4.91 13.00 7.82
N ILE A 355 -4.76 13.77 6.72
CA ILE A 355 -3.53 14.53 6.46
C ILE A 355 -3.26 15.54 7.58
N PHE A 356 -4.27 16.28 8.00
CA PHE A 356 -4.14 17.22 9.13
C PHE A 356 -3.81 16.50 10.44
N GLY A 357 -4.46 15.36 10.71
CA GLY A 357 -4.15 14.55 11.89
C GLY A 357 -2.69 14.07 11.90
N LEU A 358 -2.18 13.58 10.77
CA LEU A 358 -0.80 13.15 10.64
C LEU A 358 0.20 14.29 10.92
N ILE A 359 -0.10 15.50 10.45
CA ILE A 359 0.74 16.69 10.65
C ILE A 359 0.65 17.18 12.10
N ILE A 360 -0.56 17.35 12.64
CA ILE A 360 -0.77 17.91 13.99
C ILE A 360 -0.20 16.98 15.07
N PHE A 361 -0.40 15.67 14.90
CA PHE A 361 0.10 14.69 15.88
C PHE A 361 1.54 14.22 15.60
N SER A 362 2.21 14.82 14.61
CA SER A 362 3.58 14.48 14.22
C SER A 362 3.81 12.98 14.07
N ILE A 363 2.87 12.30 13.38
CA ILE A 363 2.94 10.84 13.21
C ILE A 363 4.16 10.48 12.36
N ILE A 364 4.95 9.53 12.85
CA ILE A 364 6.16 9.05 12.21
C ILE A 364 5.83 8.35 10.90
N LEU A 365 6.33 8.89 9.79
CA LEU A 365 6.31 8.27 8.48
C LEU A 365 7.74 8.10 7.99
N TYR A 366 7.98 7.07 7.17
CA TYR A 366 9.31 6.78 6.62
C TYR A 366 9.20 6.07 5.27
N THR A 367 10.26 6.13 4.46
CA THR A 367 10.35 5.50 3.15
C THR A 367 9.17 5.86 2.23
N GLY A 368 9.06 7.17 1.94
CA GLY A 368 7.98 7.72 1.12
C GLY A 368 6.66 7.88 1.89
N TRP A 369 5.55 7.70 1.21
CA TRP A 369 4.21 7.78 1.80
C TRP A 369 3.50 6.42 1.88
N ARG A 370 4.28 5.34 1.91
CA ARG A 370 3.76 3.97 1.84
C ARG A 370 2.76 3.63 2.94
N GLN A 371 3.00 4.07 4.18
CA GLN A 371 2.12 3.79 5.31
C GLN A 371 0.72 4.37 5.15
N ILE A 372 0.58 5.36 4.27
CA ILE A 372 -0.66 6.07 3.99
C ILE A 372 -1.13 5.89 2.55
N TYR A 373 -0.71 4.82 1.86
CA TYR A 373 -1.14 4.50 0.50
C TYR A 373 -2.67 4.39 0.36
N PHE A 374 -3.38 4.08 1.43
CA PHE A 374 -4.85 4.09 1.41
C PHE A 374 -5.46 5.46 1.06
N LEU A 375 -4.74 6.57 1.25
CA LEU A 375 -5.18 7.89 0.80
C LEU A 375 -5.35 7.95 -0.72
N ASN A 376 -4.68 7.06 -1.47
CA ASN A 376 -4.84 6.98 -2.92
C ASN A 376 -6.30 6.70 -3.33
N ILE A 377 -7.08 5.99 -2.51
CA ILE A 377 -8.51 5.75 -2.74
C ILE A 377 -9.25 7.10 -2.85
N PHE A 378 -8.98 7.99 -1.89
CA PHE A 378 -9.63 9.30 -1.82
C PHE A 378 -9.13 10.25 -2.91
N ILE A 379 -7.82 10.24 -3.18
CA ILE A 379 -7.18 11.05 -4.23
C ILE A 379 -7.77 10.67 -5.59
N ILE A 380 -7.84 9.39 -5.92
CA ILE A 380 -8.37 8.93 -7.21
C ILE A 380 -9.88 9.12 -7.31
N TYR A 381 -10.63 8.94 -6.22
CA TYR A 381 -12.06 9.27 -6.20
C TYR A 381 -12.29 10.74 -6.54
N ILE A 382 -11.55 11.65 -5.90
CA ILE A 382 -11.66 13.09 -6.13
C ILE A 382 -11.18 13.45 -7.56
N ALA A 383 -10.11 12.82 -8.05
CA ALA A 383 -9.66 12.98 -9.44
C ALA A 383 -10.74 12.54 -10.45
N THR A 384 -11.42 11.41 -10.17
CA THR A 384 -12.55 10.94 -10.98
C THR A 384 -13.72 11.92 -10.93
N TYR A 385 -13.96 12.53 -9.76
CA TYR A 385 -14.96 13.59 -9.64
C TYR A 385 -14.56 14.83 -10.46
N GLY A 386 -13.31 15.23 -10.48
CA GLY A 386 -12.79 16.32 -11.31
C GLY A 386 -12.99 16.05 -12.80
N PHE A 387 -12.69 14.84 -13.26
CA PHE A 387 -12.99 14.40 -14.62
C PHE A 387 -14.49 14.45 -14.92
N TYR A 388 -15.34 13.91 -14.05
CA TYR A 388 -16.79 13.97 -14.17
C TYR A 388 -17.32 15.41 -14.23
N TYR A 389 -16.82 16.30 -13.38
CA TYR A 389 -17.19 17.70 -13.37
C TYR A 389 -16.90 18.41 -14.70
N LEU A 390 -15.71 18.16 -15.26
CA LEU A 390 -15.36 18.69 -16.59
C LEU A 390 -16.29 18.14 -17.67
N GLN A 391 -16.66 16.85 -17.62
CA GLN A 391 -17.61 16.23 -18.56
C GLN A 391 -18.98 16.90 -18.54
N ILE A 392 -19.48 17.28 -17.36
CA ILE A 392 -20.77 17.97 -17.23
C ILE A 392 -20.70 19.40 -17.76
N LYS A 393 -19.57 20.09 -17.56
CA LYS A 393 -19.38 21.48 -18.00
C LYS A 393 -19.27 21.60 -19.53
N LEU A 394 -18.84 20.55 -20.21
CA LEU A 394 -18.75 20.52 -21.67
C LEU A 394 -20.12 20.27 -22.29
N LYS A 395 -20.70 21.30 -22.94
CA LYS A 395 -22.03 21.25 -23.55
C LYS A 395 -22.06 20.30 -24.76
N SER A 396 -21.00 20.28 -25.57
CA SER A 396 -20.92 19.50 -26.80
C SER A 396 -20.48 18.05 -26.52
N LYS A 397 -21.15 17.08 -27.18
CA LYS A 397 -20.75 15.69 -27.20
C LYS A 397 -19.33 15.51 -27.80
N PHE A 398 -19.01 16.31 -28.81
CA PHE A 398 -17.69 16.32 -29.44
C PHE A 398 -16.59 16.69 -28.42
N ASN A 399 -16.75 17.76 -27.66
CA ASN A 399 -15.79 18.18 -26.64
C ASN A 399 -15.62 17.13 -25.54
N ARG A 400 -16.71 16.43 -25.16
CA ARG A 400 -16.64 15.30 -24.19
C ARG A 400 -15.82 14.12 -24.73
N ASN A 401 -15.97 13.80 -26.01
CA ASN A 401 -15.19 12.75 -26.65
C ASN A 401 -13.70 13.12 -26.73
N ILE A 402 -13.37 14.39 -27.02
CA ILE A 402 -11.97 14.89 -26.99
C ILE A 402 -11.39 14.69 -25.60
N GLN A 403 -12.14 14.99 -24.54
CA GLN A 403 -11.64 14.79 -23.16
C GLN A 403 -11.36 13.32 -22.87
N TYR A 404 -12.21 12.38 -23.32
CA TYR A 404 -11.91 10.94 -23.22
C TYR A 404 -10.66 10.57 -24.04
N GLY A 405 -10.47 11.16 -25.20
CA GLY A 405 -9.28 10.97 -26.05
C GLY A 405 -8.00 11.42 -25.33
N ILE A 406 -8.00 12.62 -24.74
CA ILE A 406 -6.85 13.15 -23.99
C ILE A 406 -6.49 12.22 -22.81
N VAL A 407 -7.50 11.81 -22.04
CA VAL A 407 -7.30 10.88 -20.92
C VAL A 407 -6.79 9.54 -21.43
N GLY A 408 -7.33 9.03 -22.54
CA GLY A 408 -6.88 7.78 -23.17
C GLY A 408 -5.41 7.81 -23.56
N ILE A 409 -4.98 8.88 -24.26
CA ILE A 409 -3.58 9.07 -24.67
C ILE A 409 -2.66 9.12 -23.43
N PHE A 410 -3.08 9.84 -22.39
CA PHE A 410 -2.30 9.91 -21.18
C PHE A 410 -2.21 8.55 -20.46
N LEU A 411 -3.29 7.77 -20.42
CA LEU A 411 -3.29 6.41 -19.85
C LEU A 411 -2.36 5.46 -20.65
N ILE A 412 -2.35 5.58 -21.97
CA ILE A 412 -1.40 4.82 -22.82
C ILE A 412 0.05 5.19 -22.44
N PHE A 413 0.33 6.48 -22.23
CA PHE A 413 1.65 6.92 -21.77
C PHE A 413 1.99 6.35 -20.38
N VAL A 414 1.05 6.30 -19.45
CA VAL A 414 1.27 5.69 -18.13
C VAL A 414 1.55 4.20 -18.26
N VAL A 415 0.77 3.47 -19.06
CA VAL A 415 1.00 2.04 -19.33
C VAL A 415 2.38 1.81 -19.94
N TYR A 416 2.77 2.62 -20.93
CA TYR A 416 4.11 2.57 -21.52
C TYR A 416 5.20 2.74 -20.46
N LYS A 417 5.06 3.71 -19.56
CA LYS A 417 5.99 3.88 -18.42
C LYS A 417 5.97 2.68 -17.48
N MET A 418 4.81 2.12 -17.17
CA MET A 418 4.70 0.92 -16.32
C MET A 418 5.40 -0.28 -16.94
N ILE A 419 5.39 -0.43 -18.27
CA ILE A 419 6.12 -1.49 -18.99
C ILE A 419 7.63 -1.27 -18.89
N ILE A 420 8.11 -0.03 -19.15
CA ILE A 420 9.55 0.30 -19.03
C ILE A 420 10.07 0.04 -17.60
N PHE A 421 9.30 0.42 -16.60
CA PHE A 421 9.69 0.24 -15.20
C PHE A 421 9.51 -1.20 -14.69
N HIS A 422 8.85 -2.08 -15.42
CA HIS A 422 8.61 -3.44 -14.94
C HIS A 422 9.91 -4.22 -14.72
N PRO A 423 10.06 -4.90 -13.57
CA PRO A 423 9.18 -5.02 -12.41
C PRO A 423 9.43 -3.96 -11.30
N TYR A 424 10.01 -2.82 -11.62
CA TYR A 424 10.46 -1.78 -10.68
C TYR A 424 9.59 -0.51 -10.75
N GLN A 425 8.26 -0.63 -10.90
CA GLN A 425 7.37 0.53 -10.93
C GLN A 425 7.34 1.32 -9.60
N ASN A 426 7.87 0.74 -8.51
CA ASN A 426 8.17 1.47 -7.27
C ASN A 426 9.16 2.62 -7.46
N LEU A 427 9.98 2.56 -8.51
CA LEU A 427 10.95 3.60 -8.88
C LEU A 427 10.33 4.71 -9.75
N TYR A 428 9.02 4.64 -10.03
CA TYR A 428 8.36 5.65 -10.84
C TYR A 428 8.33 7.00 -10.16
N PHE A 429 8.80 8.03 -10.89
CA PHE A 429 8.61 9.44 -10.58
C PHE A 429 7.89 10.11 -11.74
N SER A 430 6.92 10.96 -11.39
CA SER A 430 6.09 11.66 -12.36
C SER A 430 6.89 12.73 -13.10
N PHE A 431 6.67 12.84 -14.41
CA PHE A 431 7.13 14.01 -15.14
C PHE A 431 6.38 15.27 -14.64
N PRO A 432 7.04 16.41 -14.39
CA PRO A 432 8.44 16.75 -14.70
C PRO A 432 9.46 16.49 -13.57
N PHE A 433 9.08 15.82 -12.50
CA PHE A 433 9.86 15.74 -11.25
C PHE A 433 11.01 14.72 -11.28
N LYS A 434 11.15 13.92 -12.33
CA LYS A 434 12.11 12.81 -12.38
C LYS A 434 13.59 13.24 -12.51
N LYS A 435 13.88 14.51 -12.84
CA LYS A 435 15.25 14.97 -13.05
C LYS A 435 16.03 15.01 -11.74
N ASN A 436 17.16 14.31 -11.68
CA ASN A 436 18.07 14.25 -10.53
C ASN A 436 17.40 13.75 -9.23
N VAL A 437 16.38 12.86 -9.32
CA VAL A 437 15.68 12.36 -8.13
C VAL A 437 16.57 11.56 -7.20
N HIS A 438 17.60 10.87 -7.72
CA HIS A 438 18.57 10.12 -6.93
C HIS A 438 19.45 11.01 -6.04
N ASN A 439 19.56 12.30 -6.35
CA ASN A 439 20.26 13.29 -5.52
C ASN A 439 19.33 13.98 -4.51
N LYS A 440 18.06 13.60 -4.47
CA LYS A 440 17.05 14.26 -3.61
C LYS A 440 16.22 13.29 -2.77
N PHE A 441 16.04 12.07 -3.21
CA PHE A 441 15.13 11.13 -2.57
C PHE A 441 15.72 9.73 -2.54
N GLU A 442 15.29 8.91 -1.58
CA GLU A 442 15.55 7.48 -1.56
C GLU A 442 14.91 6.82 -2.79
N ILE A 443 15.68 5.99 -3.50
CA ILE A 443 15.22 5.37 -4.75
C ILE A 443 14.64 4.00 -4.51
N ASP A 444 15.43 2.99 -4.26
CA ASP A 444 14.99 1.59 -4.07
C ASP A 444 15.06 1.14 -2.61
N TYR A 445 14.34 1.85 -1.74
CA TYR A 445 14.32 1.54 -0.30
C TYR A 445 13.78 0.11 0.02
N TRP A 446 13.12 -0.53 -0.93
CA TRP A 446 12.69 -1.92 -0.81
C TRP A 446 13.80 -2.93 -1.16
N GLY A 447 14.80 -2.52 -1.94
CA GLY A 447 15.86 -3.38 -2.45
C GLY A 447 15.40 -4.39 -3.49
N LEU A 448 14.31 -4.11 -4.21
CA LEU A 448 13.75 -5.02 -5.21
C LEU A 448 14.70 -5.26 -6.37
N SER A 449 15.54 -4.27 -6.72
CA SER A 449 16.51 -4.36 -7.80
C SER A 449 17.67 -5.32 -7.49
N ALA A 450 17.90 -5.66 -6.23
CA ALA A 450 18.92 -6.61 -5.80
C ALA A 450 18.74 -8.00 -6.45
N ASN A 451 17.50 -8.43 -6.72
CA ASN A 451 17.23 -9.67 -7.46
C ASN A 451 17.82 -9.67 -8.88
N LYS A 452 17.79 -8.51 -9.57
CA LYS A 452 18.43 -8.36 -10.89
C LYS A 452 19.94 -8.45 -10.76
N PHE A 453 20.54 -7.69 -9.84
CA PHE A 453 21.99 -7.73 -9.57
C PHE A 453 22.49 -9.15 -9.34
N LEU A 454 21.84 -9.90 -8.42
CA LEU A 454 22.25 -11.28 -8.12
C LEU A 454 22.19 -12.21 -9.34
N LYS A 455 21.16 -12.08 -10.18
CA LYS A 455 21.04 -12.84 -11.42
C LYS A 455 22.12 -12.46 -12.45
N ASP A 456 22.42 -11.18 -12.58
CA ASP A 456 23.42 -10.68 -13.52
C ASP A 456 24.83 -11.16 -13.15
N VAL A 457 25.19 -11.10 -11.85
CA VAL A 457 26.48 -11.60 -11.36
C VAL A 457 26.64 -13.11 -11.59
N ILE A 458 25.58 -13.91 -11.40
CA ILE A 458 25.61 -15.37 -11.70
C ILE A 458 25.88 -15.62 -13.19
N VAL A 459 25.34 -14.79 -14.07
CA VAL A 459 25.55 -14.91 -15.51
C VAL A 459 26.97 -14.47 -15.92
N LEU A 460 27.52 -13.45 -15.25
CA LEU A 460 28.89 -12.96 -15.49
C LEU A 460 29.96 -13.97 -15.08
N GLU A 461 29.77 -14.64 -13.94
CA GLU A 461 30.73 -15.63 -13.41
C GLU A 461 30.30 -17.07 -13.75
N LYS A 462 30.67 -17.53 -14.95
CA LYS A 462 30.28 -18.88 -15.44
C LYS A 462 31.00 -20.04 -14.75
N ASN A 463 32.22 -19.83 -14.26
CA ASN A 463 33.13 -20.90 -13.87
C ASN A 463 33.64 -20.82 -12.41
N LYS A 464 33.28 -19.81 -11.64
CA LYS A 464 33.75 -19.64 -10.26
C LYS A 464 32.56 -19.65 -9.30
N TYR A 465 32.44 -20.70 -8.50
CA TYR A 465 31.42 -20.78 -7.45
C TYR A 465 32.05 -21.33 -6.16
N PRO A 466 31.60 -20.87 -4.98
CA PRO A 466 30.65 -19.79 -4.76
C PRO A 466 31.22 -18.42 -5.11
N ILE A 467 30.31 -17.45 -5.42
CA ILE A 467 30.63 -16.04 -5.65
C ILE A 467 30.39 -15.30 -4.34
N ASN A 468 31.43 -14.68 -3.81
CA ASN A 468 31.34 -13.89 -2.59
C ASN A 468 30.94 -12.45 -2.89
N ILE A 469 29.84 -11.98 -2.31
CA ILE A 469 29.29 -10.65 -2.58
C ILE A 469 29.32 -9.79 -1.32
N GLY A 470 30.08 -8.70 -1.38
CA GLY A 470 30.09 -7.63 -0.40
C GLY A 470 28.92 -6.66 -0.61
N VAL A 471 28.50 -5.99 0.47
CA VAL A 471 27.36 -5.06 0.45
C VAL A 471 27.80 -3.72 1.04
N ALA A 472 27.93 -2.70 0.19
CA ALA A 472 28.25 -1.34 0.58
C ALA A 472 26.96 -0.49 0.59
N SER A 473 25.95 -0.96 1.31
CA SER A 473 24.67 -0.28 1.48
C SER A 473 23.94 -0.81 2.72
N PHE A 474 22.99 -0.04 3.23
CA PHE A 474 22.13 -0.45 4.34
C PHE A 474 21.26 -1.69 4.00
N LEU A 475 20.85 -1.81 2.76
CA LEU A 475 20.02 -2.94 2.32
C LEU A 475 20.85 -4.22 2.23
N THR A 476 20.44 -5.24 2.96
CA THR A 476 21.08 -6.56 2.92
C THR A 476 20.60 -7.37 1.72
N LEU A 477 21.54 -8.01 1.00
CA LEU A 477 21.22 -8.88 -0.14
C LEU A 477 20.70 -10.27 0.27
N GLU A 478 20.94 -10.71 1.50
CA GLU A 478 20.57 -12.04 2.03
C GLU A 478 19.10 -12.37 1.83
N ARG A 479 18.24 -11.35 1.93
CA ARG A 479 16.80 -11.50 1.70
C ARG A 479 16.50 -11.79 0.24
N SER A 480 17.14 -11.04 -0.66
CA SER A 480 16.94 -11.19 -2.10
C SER A 480 17.43 -12.54 -2.64
N VAL A 481 18.40 -13.19 -1.97
CA VAL A 481 18.83 -14.56 -2.30
C VAL A 481 17.67 -15.55 -2.17
N LYS A 482 16.74 -15.36 -1.21
CA LYS A 482 15.63 -16.30 -0.94
C LYS A 482 14.65 -16.44 -2.11
N ILE A 483 14.54 -15.45 -2.99
CA ILE A 483 13.64 -15.51 -4.16
C ILE A 483 14.30 -16.09 -5.41
N LEU A 484 15.59 -16.36 -5.38
CA LEU A 484 16.30 -17.05 -6.45
C LEU A 484 15.90 -18.52 -6.55
N LYS A 485 16.14 -19.15 -7.71
CA LYS A 485 16.02 -20.60 -7.86
C LYS A 485 17.03 -21.31 -6.94
N LYS A 486 16.68 -22.47 -6.39
CA LYS A 486 17.54 -23.24 -5.46
C LYS A 486 18.97 -23.41 -5.98
N LYS A 487 19.14 -23.83 -7.24
CA LYS A 487 20.43 -23.97 -7.92
C LYS A 487 21.26 -22.67 -8.02
N ASP A 488 20.61 -21.50 -7.99
CA ASP A 488 21.27 -20.21 -8.09
C ASP A 488 21.62 -19.65 -6.71
N ARG A 489 20.85 -20.01 -5.66
CA ARG A 489 21.19 -19.69 -4.26
C ARG A 489 22.50 -20.31 -3.80
N GLU A 490 22.77 -21.54 -4.23
CA GLU A 490 23.97 -22.29 -3.87
C GLU A 490 25.27 -21.70 -4.48
N LYS A 491 25.12 -20.83 -5.50
CA LYS A 491 26.23 -20.16 -6.17
C LYS A 491 26.69 -18.87 -5.50
N ILE A 492 25.96 -18.35 -4.52
CA ILE A 492 26.16 -17.02 -3.93
C ILE A 492 26.37 -17.15 -2.43
N VAL A 493 27.37 -16.42 -1.93
CA VAL A 493 27.59 -16.18 -0.50
C VAL A 493 27.63 -14.68 -0.27
N ILE A 494 26.74 -14.18 0.60
CA ILE A 494 26.76 -12.79 1.00
C ILE A 494 27.69 -12.61 2.19
N VAL A 495 28.78 -11.89 1.97
CA VAL A 495 29.81 -11.63 3.01
C VAL A 495 29.63 -10.28 3.71
N GLY A 496 28.56 -9.53 3.38
CA GLY A 496 28.25 -8.24 4.01
C GLY A 496 29.36 -7.21 3.80
N GLN A 497 29.89 -6.65 4.87
CA GLN A 497 30.97 -5.66 4.84
C GLN A 497 32.37 -6.30 4.91
N ASP A 498 32.49 -7.63 4.86
CA ASP A 498 33.79 -8.31 4.73
C ASP A 498 34.30 -8.20 3.29
N TYR A 499 34.75 -7.00 2.92
CA TYR A 499 35.25 -6.73 1.58
C TYR A 499 36.56 -7.47 1.26
N GLN A 500 37.29 -7.95 2.28
CA GLN A 500 38.50 -8.72 2.03
C GLN A 500 38.19 -10.06 1.36
N ASN A 501 37.06 -10.64 1.65
CA ASN A 501 36.61 -11.91 1.06
C ASN A 501 35.60 -11.75 -0.08
N ALA A 502 35.21 -10.53 -0.45
CA ALA A 502 34.26 -10.28 -1.51
C ALA A 502 34.91 -10.36 -2.91
N ASP A 503 34.25 -10.96 -3.88
CA ASP A 503 34.58 -10.90 -5.32
C ASP A 503 33.94 -9.68 -5.98
N TYR A 504 32.71 -9.37 -5.56
CA TYR A 504 31.90 -8.23 -6.03
C TYR A 504 31.40 -7.43 -4.84
N ILE A 505 31.19 -6.14 -5.06
CA ILE A 505 30.51 -5.26 -4.10
C ILE A 505 29.31 -4.62 -4.78
N TYR A 506 28.17 -4.65 -4.09
CA TYR A 506 26.91 -4.01 -4.46
C TYR A 506 26.69 -2.76 -3.61
N THR A 507 26.25 -1.65 -4.23
CA THR A 507 25.75 -0.47 -3.53
C THR A 507 24.49 0.09 -4.18
N ALA A 508 23.46 0.33 -3.36
CA ALA A 508 22.16 0.84 -3.79
C ALA A 508 21.92 2.32 -3.42
N PHE A 509 22.94 3.07 -3.09
CA PHE A 509 22.87 4.49 -2.65
C PHE A 509 21.94 4.77 -1.45
N ILE A 510 21.31 3.74 -0.87
CA ILE A 510 20.69 3.84 0.44
C ILE A 510 21.80 3.52 1.43
N SER A 511 22.66 4.50 1.62
CA SER A 511 23.51 4.50 2.77
C SER A 511 22.66 5.00 3.93
N GLU A 512 22.54 4.22 5.03
CA GLU A 512 22.51 4.93 6.28
C GLU A 512 23.78 5.78 6.25
N VAL A 513 23.58 7.03 6.06
CA VAL A 513 24.62 7.95 6.51
C VAL A 513 24.59 7.78 8.02
N ASP A 514 25.42 6.88 8.47
CA ASP A 514 25.74 6.83 9.87
C ASP A 514 26.17 8.25 10.21
N THR A 515 25.48 8.80 11.19
CA THR A 515 25.72 10.13 11.73
C THR A 515 27.17 10.36 12.12
N ASN A 516 27.95 9.33 12.22
CA ASN A 516 29.34 9.34 12.70
C ASN A 516 30.38 9.28 11.56
N GLY A 517 29.95 9.36 10.28
CA GLY A 517 30.87 9.29 9.15
C GLY A 517 31.59 7.93 9.05
N ASN A 518 30.91 6.85 9.48
CA ASN A 518 31.49 5.53 9.46
C ASN A 518 31.86 5.12 8.03
N ASP A 519 33.12 4.78 7.84
CA ASP A 519 33.67 4.20 6.61
C ASP A 519 33.13 2.79 6.27
N LYS A 520 32.13 2.32 7.01
CA LYS A 520 31.54 0.99 6.88
C LYS A 520 31.12 0.63 5.45
N TYR A 521 30.61 1.61 4.71
CA TYR A 521 30.16 1.45 3.31
C TYR A 521 31.17 1.98 2.30
N LYS A 522 32.37 2.36 2.72
CA LYS A 522 33.42 2.80 1.82
C LYS A 522 33.98 1.62 1.03
N ILE A 523 33.89 1.71 -0.28
CA ILE A 523 34.41 0.69 -1.18
C ILE A 523 35.93 0.76 -1.21
N PRO A 524 36.68 -0.33 -0.96
CA PRO A 524 38.13 -0.34 -1.00
C PRO A 524 38.68 -0.02 -2.41
N SER A 525 39.90 0.57 -2.47
CA SER A 525 40.55 0.97 -3.73
C SER A 525 40.93 -0.18 -4.66
N ASN A 526 41.00 -1.42 -4.14
CA ASN A 526 41.24 -2.62 -4.91
C ASN A 526 39.98 -3.17 -5.63
N PHE A 527 38.90 -2.38 -5.66
CA PHE A 527 37.69 -2.67 -6.44
C PHE A 527 37.48 -1.59 -7.49
N THR A 528 37.12 -2.00 -8.71
CA THR A 528 36.75 -1.12 -9.82
C THR A 528 35.28 -1.25 -10.16
N LYS A 529 34.63 -0.12 -10.43
CA LYS A 529 33.26 -0.11 -10.94
C LYS A 529 33.22 -0.76 -12.31
N ILE A 530 32.40 -1.80 -12.47
CA ILE A 530 32.26 -2.55 -13.73
C ILE A 530 30.89 -2.36 -14.37
N ASP A 531 29.86 -2.05 -13.59
CA ASP A 531 28.48 -1.93 -14.10
C ASP A 531 27.65 -1.01 -13.20
N GLU A 532 26.56 -0.49 -13.77
CA GLU A 532 25.53 0.23 -13.05
C GLU A 532 24.15 -0.04 -13.64
N PHE A 533 23.14 -0.05 -12.80
CA PHE A 533 21.77 -0.16 -13.27
C PHE A 533 21.09 1.23 -13.26
N ILE A 534 20.75 1.69 -14.47
CA ILE A 534 20.01 2.94 -14.70
C ILE A 534 18.66 2.58 -15.30
N LEU A 535 17.58 3.10 -14.72
CA LEU A 535 16.22 2.92 -15.20
C LEU A 535 15.55 4.26 -15.46
N ASP A 536 15.19 4.54 -16.72
CA ASP A 536 14.58 5.81 -17.16
C ASP A 536 15.38 7.08 -16.68
N GLY A 537 16.71 6.98 -16.64
CA GLY A 537 17.61 8.03 -16.19
C GLY A 537 17.80 8.12 -14.67
N ILE A 538 17.24 7.18 -13.91
CA ILE A 538 17.40 7.06 -12.47
C ILE A 538 18.47 6.02 -12.19
N ARG A 539 19.54 6.41 -11.49
CA ARG A 539 20.57 5.50 -11.02
C ARG A 539 20.03 4.69 -9.84
N VAL A 540 20.07 3.37 -9.91
CA VAL A 540 19.46 2.47 -8.93
C VAL A 540 20.50 1.76 -8.08
N TYR A 541 21.52 1.14 -8.70
CA TYR A 541 22.65 0.54 -8.01
C TYR A 541 23.92 0.56 -8.86
N GLU A 542 25.08 0.35 -8.22
CA GLU A 542 26.37 0.16 -8.86
C GLU A 542 27.00 -1.17 -8.43
N VAL A 543 27.84 -1.71 -9.31
CA VAL A 543 28.54 -2.97 -9.14
C VAL A 543 30.04 -2.75 -9.26
N PHE A 544 30.78 -3.22 -8.27
CA PHE A 544 32.22 -3.17 -8.26
C PHE A 544 32.78 -4.59 -8.25
N LYS A 545 33.86 -4.81 -8.96
CA LYS A 545 34.58 -6.09 -9.00
C LYS A 545 35.98 -5.91 -8.43
N ARG A 546 36.47 -6.93 -7.71
CA ARG A 546 37.84 -6.96 -7.20
C ARG A 546 38.83 -6.95 -8.37
N ASN A 547 39.86 -6.10 -8.28
CA ASN A 547 41.00 -6.12 -9.19
C ASN A 547 41.75 -7.45 -9.05
N LYS A 548 42.22 -8.06 -10.15
CA LYS A 548 42.99 -9.28 -10.12
C LYS A 548 44.38 -9.02 -9.53
#